data_fd78650b7856f619e4ec0dea01529a24
#
_entry.id   fd78650b7856f619e4ec0dea01529a24
#
_cell.length_a   1.000
_cell.length_b   1.000
_cell.length_c   1.000
_cell.angle_alpha   90.00
_cell.angle_beta   90.00
_cell.angle_gamma   90.00
#
_symmetry.space_group_name_H-M   'P 1'
#
loop_
_entity.id
_entity.type
_entity.pdbx_description
1 polymer ?
#
loop_
_entity_poly.entity_id
_entity_poly.type
_entity_poly.pdbx_seq_one_letter_code
_entity_poly.pdbx_strand_id
1 'polypeptide(L)'
;SQYTFVDQLSKGIAYNKNDVKIEFFKDAACTEPVAAWDEASGKFAVSYSELSTGQKMTIAMTETGLAEINDSEAVYGTDSLNRGYSDCTLRITYSCTLNSDAKLVFGDSGNPNAVTLTWSRTNTEYTDTLDSDAHVYSYGIDMTKKFSDGAGSFENVKFILRNDTDGYHVTAKLLGGVHYVTGHAAAESQATVFVP
;
A
#
# COMPACT_ATOMS: atom_id res chain seq x y z
N SER A 1 -26.16 9.20 7.45
CA SER A 1 -25.13 8.19 7.78
C SER A 1 -23.83 8.58 7.12
N GLN A 2 -22.73 8.30 7.76
CA GLN A 2 -21.39 8.52 7.24
C GLN A 2 -20.58 7.23 7.39
N TYR A 3 -19.80 6.90 6.36
CA TYR A 3 -18.84 5.80 6.41
C TYR A 3 -17.70 6.17 5.47
N THR A 4 -16.62 6.70 6.05
CA THR A 4 -15.54 7.34 5.30
C THR A 4 -14.19 6.88 5.82
N PHE A 5 -13.33 6.46 4.92
CA PHE A 5 -11.92 6.17 5.19
C PHE A 5 -11.07 7.33 4.66
N VAL A 6 -10.15 7.77 5.48
CA VAL A 6 -9.13 8.76 5.11
C VAL A 6 -7.78 8.10 5.31
N ASP A 7 -7.03 7.97 4.22
CA ASP A 7 -5.70 7.40 4.21
C ASP A 7 -4.66 8.47 3.86
N GLN A 8 -3.56 8.53 4.59
CA GLN A 8 -2.53 9.56 4.43
C GLN A 8 -1.17 8.91 4.28
N LEU A 9 -0.61 9.03 3.08
CA LEU A 9 0.73 8.59 2.74
C LEU A 9 1.75 9.71 2.97
N SER A 10 2.93 9.34 3.44
CA SER A 10 4.08 10.25 3.46
C SER A 10 4.58 10.57 2.04
N LYS A 11 5.40 11.62 1.89
CA LYS A 11 5.94 12.09 0.59
C LYS A 11 6.63 11.01 -0.25
N GLY A 12 7.22 10.02 0.40
CA GLY A 12 7.96 8.94 -0.27
C GLY A 12 7.08 7.90 -0.97
N ILE A 13 5.75 7.98 -0.80
CA ILE A 13 4.79 7.02 -1.34
C ILE A 13 3.72 7.80 -2.11
N ALA A 14 3.32 7.31 -3.27
CA ALA A 14 2.28 7.92 -4.10
C ALA A 14 1.22 6.89 -4.49
N TYR A 15 -0.06 7.27 -4.44
CA TYR A 15 -1.16 6.43 -4.95
C TYR A 15 -1.06 6.28 -6.47
N ASN A 16 -1.27 5.07 -6.97
CA ASN A 16 -1.38 4.83 -8.42
C ASN A 16 -2.72 5.29 -9.00
N LYS A 17 -3.74 5.46 -8.14
CA LYS A 17 -5.10 5.94 -8.46
C LYS A 17 -5.90 5.02 -9.38
N ASN A 18 -7.23 5.12 -9.28
CA ASN A 18 -8.22 4.38 -10.08
C ASN A 18 -8.11 2.84 -9.93
N ASP A 19 -7.67 2.36 -8.78
CA ASP A 19 -7.49 0.94 -8.50
C ASP A 19 -8.01 0.52 -7.11
N VAL A 20 -8.80 1.39 -6.49
CA VAL A 20 -9.41 1.09 -5.18
C VAL A 20 -10.47 0.02 -5.34
N LYS A 21 -10.35 -1.02 -4.52
CA LYS A 21 -11.30 -2.12 -4.43
C LYS A 21 -11.74 -2.30 -2.99
N ILE A 22 -13.04 -2.46 -2.78
CA ILE A 22 -13.64 -2.76 -1.48
C ILE A 22 -14.27 -4.14 -1.55
N GLU A 23 -13.91 -5.00 -0.61
CA GLU A 23 -14.38 -6.37 -0.54
C GLU A 23 -14.95 -6.67 0.85
N PHE A 24 -16.01 -7.44 0.90
CA PHE A 24 -16.64 -7.89 2.13
C PHE A 24 -16.54 -9.41 2.24
N PHE A 25 -16.19 -9.90 3.43
CA PHE A 25 -15.97 -11.31 3.71
C PHE A 25 -16.75 -11.72 4.95
N LYS A 26 -17.18 -13.00 5.01
CA LYS A 26 -17.82 -13.56 6.21
C LYS A 26 -16.83 -13.81 7.35
N ASP A 27 -15.56 -13.99 7.02
CA ASP A 27 -14.50 -14.39 7.93
C ASP A 27 -13.40 -13.34 8.05
N ALA A 28 -12.73 -13.28 9.18
CA ALA A 28 -11.62 -12.38 9.45
C ALA A 28 -10.37 -12.68 8.59
N ALA A 29 -10.23 -13.91 8.09
CA ALA A 29 -9.12 -14.29 7.22
C ALA A 29 -9.34 -13.87 5.75
N CYS A 30 -10.50 -13.28 5.43
CA CYS A 30 -10.87 -12.84 4.09
C CYS A 30 -10.81 -13.97 3.04
N THR A 31 -11.29 -15.16 3.40
CA THR A 31 -11.33 -16.33 2.52
C THR A 31 -12.72 -16.63 1.96
N GLU A 32 -13.80 -16.15 2.62
CA GLU A 32 -15.17 -16.34 2.21
C GLU A 32 -15.78 -15.04 1.68
N PRO A 33 -15.63 -14.73 0.36
CA PRO A 33 -16.10 -13.46 -0.20
C PRO A 33 -17.64 -13.40 -0.25
N VAL A 34 -18.17 -12.22 0.03
CA VAL A 34 -19.60 -11.90 -0.03
C VAL A 34 -19.89 -10.94 -1.17
N ALA A 35 -19.15 -9.84 -1.24
CA ALA A 35 -19.29 -8.81 -2.26
C ALA A 35 -17.96 -8.16 -2.55
N ALA A 36 -17.82 -7.63 -3.76
CA ALA A 36 -16.66 -6.84 -4.18
C ALA A 36 -17.13 -5.65 -5.00
N TRP A 37 -16.60 -4.47 -4.69
CA TRP A 37 -16.89 -3.22 -5.36
C TRP A 37 -15.59 -2.62 -5.91
N ASP A 38 -15.63 -2.13 -7.12
CA ASP A 38 -14.64 -1.26 -7.72
C ASP A 38 -15.16 0.19 -7.80
N GLU A 39 -14.33 1.12 -8.24
CA GLU A 39 -14.71 2.53 -8.38
C GLU A 39 -15.85 2.75 -9.40
N ALA A 40 -16.01 1.86 -10.39
CA ALA A 40 -17.07 1.93 -11.38
C ALA A 40 -18.45 1.52 -10.82
N SER A 41 -18.49 0.86 -9.66
CA SER A 41 -19.73 0.39 -9.02
C SER A 41 -20.67 1.53 -8.59
N GLY A 42 -20.13 2.76 -8.41
CA GLY A 42 -20.87 3.90 -7.88
C GLY A 42 -21.27 3.79 -6.41
N LYS A 43 -20.79 2.76 -5.69
CA LYS A 43 -21.13 2.51 -4.28
C LYS A 43 -20.23 3.26 -3.30
N PHE A 44 -19.10 3.75 -3.78
CA PHE A 44 -18.20 4.65 -3.06
C PHE A 44 -17.60 5.66 -4.03
N ALA A 45 -17.09 6.74 -3.48
CA ALA A 45 -16.37 7.77 -4.22
C ALA A 45 -14.96 7.92 -3.65
N VAL A 46 -13.97 8.04 -4.53
CA VAL A 46 -12.58 8.26 -4.15
C VAL A 46 -12.16 9.65 -4.55
N SER A 47 -11.48 10.33 -3.66
CA SER A 47 -10.85 11.63 -3.95
C SER A 47 -9.43 11.68 -3.41
N TYR A 48 -8.57 12.43 -4.09
CA TYR A 48 -7.17 12.58 -3.74
C TYR A 48 -6.84 14.05 -3.53
N SER A 49 -5.97 14.35 -2.58
CA SER A 49 -5.44 15.70 -2.36
C SER A 49 -3.97 15.64 -1.96
N GLU A 50 -3.23 16.67 -2.35
CA GLU A 50 -1.84 16.86 -1.94
C GLU A 50 -1.79 17.54 -0.57
N LEU A 51 -0.87 17.09 0.27
CA LEU A 51 -0.54 17.66 1.56
C LEU A 51 0.93 18.09 1.57
N SER A 52 1.27 19.02 2.47
CA SER A 52 2.69 19.37 2.68
C SER A 52 3.54 18.18 3.16
N THR A 53 2.90 17.17 3.75
CA THR A 53 3.51 15.95 4.29
C THR A 53 3.41 14.74 3.39
N GLY A 54 2.69 14.82 2.27
CA GLY A 54 2.46 13.69 1.37
C GLY A 54 1.14 13.77 0.63
N GLN A 55 0.44 12.65 0.48
CA GLN A 55 -0.85 12.57 -0.22
C GLN A 55 -1.94 12.06 0.72
N LYS A 56 -3.16 12.49 0.47
CA LYS A 56 -4.36 12.01 1.16
C LYS A 56 -5.34 11.42 0.14
N MET A 57 -5.83 10.23 0.43
CA MET A 57 -6.98 9.60 -0.24
C MET A 57 -8.17 9.60 0.70
N THR A 58 -9.34 9.93 0.19
CA THR A 58 -10.60 9.83 0.91
C THR A 58 -11.52 8.90 0.15
N ILE A 59 -12.02 7.86 0.80
CA ILE A 59 -12.99 6.91 0.28
C ILE A 59 -14.27 7.11 1.09
N ALA A 60 -15.31 7.62 0.44
CA ALA A 60 -16.60 7.88 1.07
C ALA A 60 -17.67 6.98 0.45
N MET A 61 -18.41 6.25 1.28
CA MET A 61 -19.56 5.47 0.79
C MET A 61 -20.66 6.40 0.30
N THR A 62 -21.22 6.08 -0.88
CA THR A 62 -22.40 6.76 -1.42
C THR A 62 -23.68 6.31 -0.74
N GLU A 63 -24.78 6.97 -0.99
CA GLU A 63 -26.09 6.51 -0.52
C GLU A 63 -26.42 5.08 -0.99
N THR A 64 -26.07 4.73 -2.23
CA THR A 64 -26.24 3.38 -2.78
C THR A 64 -25.37 2.36 -2.03
N GLY A 65 -24.12 2.70 -1.75
CA GLY A 65 -23.23 1.83 -0.97
C GLY A 65 -23.70 1.64 0.46
N LEU A 66 -24.13 2.72 1.11
CA LEU A 66 -24.69 2.66 2.47
C LEU A 66 -25.97 1.84 2.55
N ALA A 67 -26.86 1.95 1.54
CA ALA A 67 -28.06 1.15 1.48
C ALA A 67 -27.74 -0.35 1.36
N GLU A 68 -26.77 -0.73 0.51
CA GLU A 68 -26.36 -2.12 0.38
C GLU A 68 -25.70 -2.65 1.65
N ILE A 69 -24.86 -1.87 2.31
CA ILE A 69 -24.23 -2.25 3.59
C ILE A 69 -25.31 -2.52 4.65
N ASN A 70 -26.37 -1.72 4.69
CA ASN A 70 -27.38 -1.80 5.76
C ASN A 70 -28.48 -2.81 5.46
N ASP A 71 -28.89 -2.98 4.20
CA ASP A 71 -30.13 -3.62 3.83
C ASP A 71 -29.97 -4.85 2.93
N SER A 72 -28.75 -5.24 2.55
CA SER A 72 -28.57 -6.40 1.67
C SER A 72 -29.05 -7.69 2.34
N GLU A 73 -30.07 -8.32 1.77
CA GLU A 73 -30.54 -9.64 2.20
C GLU A 73 -29.62 -10.78 1.72
N ALA A 74 -28.71 -10.48 0.79
CA ALA A 74 -27.93 -11.48 0.07
C ALA A 74 -26.93 -12.23 0.94
N VAL A 75 -26.55 -11.68 2.09
CA VAL A 75 -25.45 -12.23 2.91
C VAL A 75 -25.93 -13.29 3.89
N TYR A 76 -27.05 -13.02 4.58
CA TYR A 76 -27.50 -13.85 5.71
C TYR A 76 -28.96 -14.33 5.58
N GLY A 77 -29.57 -14.13 4.42
CA GLY A 77 -30.98 -14.49 4.20
C GLY A 77 -31.95 -13.51 4.84
N THR A 78 -33.14 -14.00 5.24
CA THR A 78 -34.23 -13.18 5.72
C THR A 78 -34.21 -12.83 7.21
N ASP A 79 -33.14 -13.20 7.93
CA ASP A 79 -33.02 -12.87 9.34
C ASP A 79 -32.72 -11.38 9.51
N SER A 80 -33.64 -10.66 10.15
CA SER A 80 -33.53 -9.22 10.36
C SER A 80 -32.37 -8.80 11.29
N LEU A 81 -31.79 -9.73 12.05
CA LEU A 81 -30.65 -9.46 12.92
C LEU A 81 -29.31 -9.51 12.17
N ASN A 82 -29.27 -10.15 11.02
CA ASN A 82 -28.06 -10.38 10.23
C ASN A 82 -28.18 -9.79 8.82
N ARG A 83 -28.88 -8.67 8.66
CA ARG A 83 -29.03 -7.99 7.37
C ARG A 83 -27.79 -7.16 7.02
N GLY A 84 -27.52 -7.10 5.74
CA GLY A 84 -26.42 -6.29 5.18
C GLY A 84 -25.06 -6.90 5.48
N TYR A 85 -24.06 -6.02 5.57
CA TYR A 85 -22.65 -6.40 5.75
C TYR A 85 -22.14 -6.07 7.16
N SER A 86 -23.03 -5.92 8.16
CA SER A 86 -22.66 -5.48 9.52
C SER A 86 -21.66 -6.40 10.21
N ASP A 87 -21.73 -7.70 9.93
CA ASP A 87 -20.84 -8.70 10.53
C ASP A 87 -19.71 -9.13 9.57
N CYS A 88 -19.59 -8.47 8.41
CA CYS A 88 -18.54 -8.76 7.46
C CYS A 88 -17.23 -8.10 7.84
N THR A 89 -16.12 -8.79 7.54
CA THR A 89 -14.81 -8.18 7.46
C THR A 89 -14.70 -7.40 6.16
N LEU A 90 -14.36 -6.11 6.26
CA LEU A 90 -14.14 -5.26 5.10
C LEU A 90 -12.64 -5.17 4.80
N ARG A 91 -12.27 -5.40 3.54
CA ARG A 91 -10.92 -5.21 3.02
C ARG A 91 -10.92 -4.15 1.94
N ILE A 92 -10.09 -3.12 2.11
CA ILE A 92 -9.81 -2.11 1.09
C ILE A 92 -8.43 -2.40 0.52
N THR A 93 -8.34 -2.48 -0.80
CA THR A 93 -7.09 -2.70 -1.53
C THR A 93 -6.89 -1.57 -2.54
N TYR A 94 -5.70 -1.05 -2.60
CA TYR A 94 -5.22 -0.08 -3.59
C TYR A 94 -3.72 -0.26 -3.76
N SER A 95 -3.12 0.28 -4.81
CA SER A 95 -1.69 0.21 -5.03
C SER A 95 -0.99 1.56 -4.90
N CYS A 96 0.27 1.49 -4.49
CA CYS A 96 1.14 2.64 -4.32
C CYS A 96 2.49 2.39 -4.96
N THR A 97 3.21 3.46 -5.27
CA THR A 97 4.58 3.42 -5.78
C THR A 97 5.49 4.24 -4.86
N LEU A 98 6.64 3.69 -4.50
CA LEU A 98 7.71 4.45 -3.87
C LEU A 98 8.31 5.42 -4.90
N ASN A 99 8.54 6.65 -4.48
CA ASN A 99 9.14 7.70 -5.31
C ASN A 99 10.51 8.14 -4.74
N SER A 100 11.15 9.12 -5.38
CA SER A 100 12.48 9.63 -4.98
C SER A 100 12.52 10.28 -3.59
N ASP A 101 11.36 10.66 -3.04
CA ASP A 101 11.27 11.24 -1.69
C ASP A 101 11.16 10.17 -0.60
N ALA A 102 11.08 8.88 -0.99
CA ALA A 102 11.07 7.78 -0.04
C ALA A 102 12.33 7.84 0.82
N LYS A 103 12.15 7.94 2.12
CA LYS A 103 13.26 7.99 3.06
C LYS A 103 13.99 6.66 3.04
N LEU A 104 15.29 6.72 2.76
CA LEU A 104 16.21 5.63 3.05
C LEU A 104 16.44 5.62 4.55
N VAL A 105 15.81 4.73 5.26
CA VAL A 105 15.83 4.71 6.71
C VAL A 105 16.30 3.35 7.20
N PHE A 106 17.39 3.40 7.95
CA PHE A 106 17.80 2.26 8.76
C PHE A 106 17.12 2.39 10.13
N GLY A 107 16.24 1.44 10.46
CA GLY A 107 15.52 1.41 11.73
C GLY A 107 14.01 1.77 11.61
N ASP A 108 13.43 2.19 12.74
CA ASP A 108 11.97 2.21 12.96
C ASP A 108 11.19 3.38 12.33
N SER A 109 11.82 4.30 11.63
CA SER A 109 11.14 5.51 11.19
C SER A 109 10.52 5.47 9.79
N GLY A 110 10.72 4.46 8.97
CA GLY A 110 10.09 4.23 7.66
C GLY A 110 9.33 5.37 6.97
N ASN A 111 8.59 5.05 5.94
CA ASN A 111 7.63 5.96 5.31
C ASN A 111 6.25 5.64 5.88
N PRO A 112 5.69 6.50 6.75
CA PRO A 112 4.44 6.19 7.42
C PRO A 112 3.25 6.29 6.47
N ASN A 113 2.26 5.43 6.72
CA ASN A 113 0.90 5.49 6.24
C ASN A 113 -0.04 5.47 7.45
N ALA A 114 -1.01 6.36 7.48
CA ALA A 114 -2.03 6.39 8.53
C ALA A 114 -3.42 6.37 7.91
N VAL A 115 -4.30 5.52 8.43
CA VAL A 115 -5.69 5.42 8.01
C VAL A 115 -6.63 5.71 9.16
N THR A 116 -7.64 6.53 8.91
CA THR A 116 -8.73 6.82 9.84
C THR A 116 -10.05 6.40 9.20
N LEU A 117 -10.81 5.56 9.88
CA LEU A 117 -12.21 5.30 9.59
C LEU A 117 -13.08 6.22 10.44
N THR A 118 -13.98 6.98 9.82
CA THR A 118 -15.04 7.74 10.49
C THR A 118 -16.40 7.17 10.09
N TRP A 119 -17.21 6.86 11.07
CA TRP A 119 -18.55 6.34 10.84
C TRP A 119 -19.59 6.98 11.76
N SER A 120 -20.82 7.04 11.31
CA SER A 120 -21.96 7.51 12.11
C SER A 120 -23.14 6.57 11.97
N ARG A 121 -23.92 6.44 13.04
CA ARG A 121 -25.17 5.67 13.01
C ARG A 121 -26.25 6.44 12.27
N THR A 122 -27.11 5.72 11.59
CA THR A 122 -28.28 6.28 10.90
C THR A 122 -29.21 6.94 11.92
N ASN A 123 -29.68 8.16 11.61
CA ASN A 123 -30.62 8.93 12.43
C ASN A 123 -30.15 9.25 13.87
N THR A 124 -28.86 9.34 14.09
CA THR A 124 -28.25 9.78 15.35
C THR A 124 -27.14 10.80 15.09
N GLU A 125 -26.82 11.58 16.11
CA GLU A 125 -25.60 12.44 16.09
C GLU A 125 -24.33 11.69 16.50
N TYR A 126 -24.45 10.39 16.75
CA TYR A 126 -23.30 9.58 17.16
C TYR A 126 -22.33 9.39 15.99
N THR A 127 -21.11 9.82 16.20
CA THR A 127 -19.97 9.62 15.29
C THR A 127 -18.80 9.03 16.07
N ASP A 128 -18.08 8.12 15.48
CA ASP A 128 -16.91 7.49 16.06
C ASP A 128 -15.81 7.34 15.02
N THR A 129 -14.58 7.15 15.49
CA THR A 129 -13.39 6.99 14.65
C THR A 129 -12.54 5.81 15.10
N LEU A 130 -11.92 5.14 14.14
CA LEU A 130 -10.89 4.13 14.36
C LEU A 130 -9.66 4.52 13.55
N ASP A 131 -8.50 4.50 14.19
CA ASP A 131 -7.22 4.82 13.56
C ASP A 131 -6.32 3.60 13.51
N SER A 132 -5.53 3.50 12.44
CA SER A 132 -4.47 2.51 12.30
C SER A 132 -3.32 3.11 11.50
N ASP A 133 -2.11 2.63 11.74
CA ASP A 133 -0.93 3.04 11.00
C ASP A 133 -0.11 1.84 10.53
N ALA A 134 0.71 2.08 9.50
CA ALA A 134 1.68 1.16 8.97
C ALA A 134 2.90 1.92 8.47
N HIS A 135 4.02 1.24 8.36
CA HIS A 135 5.25 1.83 7.84
C HIS A 135 5.77 1.03 6.65
N VAL A 136 6.15 1.73 5.59
CA VAL A 136 6.87 1.15 4.46
C VAL A 136 8.34 1.55 4.58
N TYR A 137 9.21 0.55 4.60
CA TYR A 137 10.65 0.77 4.74
C TYR A 137 11.33 0.69 3.37
N SER A 138 12.25 1.61 3.14
CA SER A 138 13.18 1.56 2.02
C SER A 138 14.60 1.45 2.54
N TYR A 139 15.42 0.67 1.87
CA TYR A 139 16.80 0.42 2.29
C TYR A 139 17.76 0.87 1.19
N GLY A 140 18.89 1.41 1.60
CA GLY A 140 20.01 1.74 0.73
C GLY A 140 21.25 0.94 1.12
N ILE A 141 22.09 0.65 0.15
CA ILE A 141 23.40 0.06 0.36
C ILE A 141 24.43 1.01 -0.24
N ASP A 142 25.29 1.55 0.62
CA ASP A 142 26.47 2.28 0.19
C ASP A 142 27.68 1.35 0.27
N MET A 143 28.38 1.20 -0.87
CA MET A 143 29.54 0.32 -0.95
C MET A 143 30.75 1.09 -1.44
N THR A 144 31.84 1.01 -0.66
CA THR A 144 33.13 1.58 -1.03
C THR A 144 34.13 0.48 -1.29
N LYS A 145 34.67 0.40 -2.51
CA LYS A 145 35.79 -0.49 -2.85
C LYS A 145 37.11 0.23 -2.59
N LYS A 146 38.01 -0.43 -1.89
CA LYS A 146 39.39 0.02 -1.69
C LYS A 146 40.37 -1.09 -2.10
N PHE A 147 41.49 -0.72 -2.64
CA PHE A 147 42.60 -1.64 -2.87
C PHE A 147 43.60 -1.52 -1.70
N SER A 148 44.06 -2.66 -1.18
CA SER A 148 44.93 -2.70 0.01
C SER A 148 46.31 -2.09 -0.23
N ASP A 149 46.79 -2.14 -1.47
CA ASP A 149 48.06 -1.58 -1.90
C ASP A 149 47.96 -0.15 -2.46
N GLY A 150 46.75 0.39 -2.58
CA GLY A 150 46.49 1.72 -3.15
C GLY A 150 46.74 1.85 -4.65
N ALA A 151 47.04 0.75 -5.35
CA ALA A 151 47.52 0.76 -6.75
C ALA A 151 46.56 0.12 -7.74
N GLY A 152 45.40 -0.39 -7.30
CA GLY A 152 44.41 -1.06 -8.16
C GLY A 152 43.69 -0.13 -9.10
N SER A 153 43.16 -0.68 -10.23
CA SER A 153 42.28 0.01 -11.16
C SER A 153 40.85 -0.44 -10.94
N PHE A 154 39.91 0.50 -10.97
CA PHE A 154 38.48 0.23 -10.86
C PHE A 154 37.81 -0.25 -12.17
N GLU A 155 38.48 -0.13 -13.31
CA GLU A 155 37.93 -0.44 -14.64
C GLU A 155 37.34 -1.86 -14.79
N ASN A 156 37.91 -2.82 -14.07
CA ASN A 156 37.47 -4.21 -14.10
C ASN A 156 36.72 -4.67 -12.86
N VAL A 157 36.39 -3.73 -11.95
CA VAL A 157 35.63 -4.07 -10.75
C VAL A 157 34.15 -4.06 -11.05
N LYS A 158 33.50 -5.19 -10.80
CA LYS A 158 32.06 -5.38 -10.99
C LYS A 158 31.45 -6.01 -9.74
N PHE A 159 30.25 -5.62 -9.42
CA PHE A 159 29.48 -6.17 -8.30
C PHE A 159 28.12 -6.64 -8.78
N ILE A 160 27.63 -7.70 -8.16
CA ILE A 160 26.28 -8.21 -8.29
C ILE A 160 25.74 -8.34 -6.88
N LEU A 161 24.52 -7.86 -6.63
CA LEU A 161 23.84 -8.02 -5.37
C LEU A 161 22.98 -9.27 -5.39
N ARG A 162 23.12 -10.09 -4.34
CA ARG A 162 22.30 -11.26 -4.11
C ARG A 162 21.64 -11.17 -2.74
N ASN A 163 20.35 -11.50 -2.71
CA ASN A 163 19.62 -11.75 -1.47
C ASN A 163 19.76 -13.24 -1.14
N ASP A 164 20.56 -13.57 -0.13
CA ASP A 164 20.82 -14.95 0.25
C ASP A 164 19.65 -15.58 1.02
N THR A 165 18.82 -14.76 1.68
CA THR A 165 17.64 -15.24 2.40
C THR A 165 16.60 -15.82 1.45
N ASP A 166 16.32 -15.14 0.35
CA ASP A 166 15.29 -15.53 -0.61
C ASP A 166 15.86 -16.15 -1.89
N GLY A 167 17.19 -16.19 -2.03
CA GLY A 167 17.89 -16.90 -3.10
C GLY A 167 17.83 -16.25 -4.48
N TYR A 168 17.63 -14.92 -4.58
CA TYR A 168 17.57 -14.21 -5.85
C TYR A 168 18.66 -13.14 -5.99
N HIS A 169 18.90 -12.72 -7.24
CA HIS A 169 19.79 -11.61 -7.59
C HIS A 169 18.97 -10.33 -7.82
N VAL A 170 19.54 -9.18 -7.48
CA VAL A 170 18.86 -7.89 -7.60
C VAL A 170 18.99 -7.35 -9.02
N THR A 171 17.86 -6.86 -9.55
CA THR A 171 17.84 -6.05 -10.77
C THR A 171 17.58 -4.59 -10.41
N ALA A 172 18.30 -3.66 -11.05
CA ALA A 172 18.20 -2.23 -10.77
C ALA A 172 18.35 -1.40 -12.04
N LYS A 173 17.89 -0.15 -11.98
CA LYS A 173 18.03 0.86 -13.03
C LYS A 173 18.79 2.07 -12.48
N LEU A 174 19.78 2.54 -13.24
CA LEU A 174 20.51 3.75 -12.92
C LEU A 174 19.70 4.99 -13.32
N LEU A 175 19.42 5.86 -12.36
CA LEU A 175 18.76 7.14 -12.54
C LEU A 175 19.46 8.21 -11.70
N GLY A 176 19.93 9.27 -12.35
CA GLY A 176 20.58 10.38 -11.65
C GLY A 176 21.81 9.99 -10.82
N GLY A 177 22.55 8.95 -11.22
CA GLY A 177 23.73 8.47 -10.48
C GLY A 177 23.41 7.51 -9.31
N VAL A 178 22.12 7.19 -9.10
CA VAL A 178 21.67 6.24 -8.07
C VAL A 178 21.02 5.03 -8.73
N HIS A 179 21.34 3.84 -8.25
CA HIS A 179 20.69 2.62 -8.70
C HIS A 179 19.43 2.35 -7.87
N TYR A 180 18.29 2.30 -8.53
CA TYR A 180 16.99 1.93 -7.95
C TYR A 180 16.67 0.48 -8.26
N VAL A 181 16.38 -0.30 -7.24
CA VAL A 181 15.94 -1.69 -7.40
C VAL A 181 14.63 -1.73 -8.19
N THR A 182 14.59 -2.49 -9.26
CA THR A 182 13.40 -2.65 -10.13
C THR A 182 12.78 -4.04 -10.04
N GLY A 183 13.46 -4.99 -9.40
CA GLY A 183 12.98 -6.35 -9.24
C GLY A 183 14.08 -7.33 -8.89
N HIS A 184 13.89 -8.58 -9.25
CA HIS A 184 14.82 -9.66 -8.97
C HIS A 184 14.90 -10.65 -10.16
N ALA A 185 16.00 -11.39 -10.21
CA ALA A 185 16.25 -12.43 -11.18
C ALA A 185 16.72 -13.71 -10.48
N ALA A 186 16.29 -14.86 -10.96
CA ALA A 186 16.72 -16.15 -10.44
C ALA A 186 18.18 -16.48 -10.81
N ALA A 187 18.59 -16.09 -12.03
CA ALA A 187 19.95 -16.36 -12.55
C ALA A 187 20.85 -15.12 -12.41
N GLU A 188 22.10 -15.35 -12.01
CA GLU A 188 23.13 -14.32 -11.90
C GLU A 188 23.35 -13.55 -13.21
N SER A 189 23.27 -14.25 -14.35
CA SER A 189 23.45 -13.66 -15.68
C SER A 189 22.39 -12.61 -16.05
N GLN A 190 21.30 -12.54 -15.31
CA GLN A 190 20.20 -11.58 -15.48
C GLN A 190 20.22 -10.46 -14.44
N ALA A 191 21.14 -10.53 -13.47
CA ALA A 191 21.32 -9.53 -12.45
C ALA A 191 21.87 -8.22 -13.02
N THR A 192 21.60 -7.12 -12.33
CA THR A 192 22.28 -5.85 -12.64
C THR A 192 23.72 -5.92 -12.18
N VAL A 193 24.63 -5.56 -13.09
CA VAL A 193 26.04 -5.40 -12.79
C VAL A 193 26.28 -3.94 -12.36
N PHE A 194 26.77 -3.76 -11.16
CA PHE A 194 27.14 -2.45 -10.61
C PHE A 194 28.64 -2.22 -10.83
N VAL A 195 28.99 -1.04 -11.28
CA VAL A 195 30.37 -0.58 -11.45
C VAL A 195 30.64 0.59 -10.52
N PRO A 196 31.86 0.76 -10.00
CA PRO A 196 32.25 1.88 -9.17
C PRO A 196 32.12 3.22 -9.87
#